data_25dbd6ff79eccdad18cd82c001feb10e
#
_entry.id   25dbd6ff79eccdad18cd82c001feb10e
#
_cell.length_a   1.000
_cell.length_b   1.000
_cell.length_c   1.000
_cell.angle_alpha   90.00
_cell.angle_beta   90.00
_cell.angle_gamma   90.00
#
_symmetry.space_group_name_H-M   'P 1'
#
loop_
_entity.id
_entity.type
_entity.pdbx_description
1 polymer ?
#
loop_
_entity_poly.entity_id
_entity_poly.type
_entity_poly.pdbx_seq_one_letter_code
_entity_poly.pdbx_strand_id
1 'polypeptide(L)'
;MQPHSACRFRPAGECIDRGVLLSEIEAKSSRNSLPLLLIAAALLAFVLQSGELGSADTMHRLQTAHSFWTSEPPVFPQEYPEFGVHGRGGKLYDWYGIGQPLLLLPADLPGTWIENLPIFKSYRGSDPTVRNIFVSYTVNIFLTLLTAFICFRFLRALAFSIPHSAAGVLALLACTTHLHYTQNMMENNYIFLLTLIGFTFQYQWLRTAHRQPLLIGSLALGLNLLTRLTTAIDVIAVALFLTFVLVFERATRLQFRARLFQYLKTAAPVYCFFLLLDRLYQFHRFGTFFDTYVKYFTIEHRLQDPALPAKYPFETPFHVGFLGPLITPEKSIFLFDPLIILTILLVIRGWKNFTPALKAYVLAAFFLVLAYISFYATYTVWSGDFAWGDRYVSTAVQFAAFISVPLLLRPRAAFSRALVTAGFALIAISFLIQIASLMFWVPLEIYQMETLGHPTWVIALRFKNIVAFALGKMEAWGLTNHSMVEDPWDYVHITCWNFLPFVLRRAGNAPAWVVNTSFAIWGIALAALAWTIAQLRRLLFSAQITQEPVR
;
A
#
# COMPACT_ATOMS: atom_id res chain seq x y z
N MET A 1 20.69 -9.46 52.73
CA MET A 1 20.31 -10.88 52.75
C MET A 1 19.89 -11.26 51.32
N GLN A 2 20.79 -11.91 50.62
CA GLN A 2 20.52 -12.54 49.31
C GLN A 2 19.93 -13.94 49.54
N PRO A 3 18.99 -14.43 48.75
CA PRO A 3 18.73 -15.86 48.63
C PRO A 3 19.49 -16.39 47.41
N HIS A 4 20.73 -16.83 47.65
CA HIS A 4 21.34 -17.91 46.86
C HIS A 4 20.68 -19.20 47.31
N SER A 5 20.02 -19.93 46.43
CA SER A 5 20.02 -21.40 46.33
C SER A 5 18.83 -21.93 45.57
N ALA A 6 18.99 -22.18 44.27
CA ALA A 6 18.24 -23.22 43.54
C ALA A 6 18.95 -23.66 42.25
N CYS A 7 20.28 -23.69 42.23
CA CYS A 7 21.07 -24.33 41.17
C CYS A 7 22.16 -25.19 41.73
N ARG A 8 21.80 -26.16 42.57
CA ARG A 8 22.71 -27.28 42.89
C ARG A 8 22.04 -28.57 42.45
N PHE A 9 22.78 -29.33 41.61
CA PHE A 9 22.46 -30.63 41.05
C PHE A 9 21.68 -30.66 39.74
N ARG A 10 22.27 -30.15 38.66
CA ARG A 10 22.19 -30.75 37.31
C ARG A 10 23.58 -30.64 36.65
N PRO A 11 24.02 -31.67 35.89
CA PRO A 11 25.34 -31.64 35.24
C PRO A 11 25.35 -30.49 34.21
N ALA A 12 26.48 -29.78 34.18
CA ALA A 12 26.69 -28.55 33.37
C ALA A 12 26.52 -28.73 31.85
N GLY A 13 26.37 -29.95 31.35
CA GLY A 13 26.12 -30.25 29.93
C GLY A 13 24.68 -29.98 29.45
N GLU A 14 23.66 -30.10 30.32
CA GLU A 14 22.25 -29.94 29.91
C GLU A 14 21.79 -28.46 29.75
N CYS A 15 22.49 -27.49 30.35
CA CYS A 15 22.11 -26.08 30.21
C CYS A 15 22.65 -25.46 28.93
N ILE A 16 23.75 -25.95 28.39
CA ILE A 16 24.34 -25.45 27.12
C ILE A 16 23.52 -25.94 25.92
N ASP A 17 22.98 -27.15 26.00
CA ASP A 17 22.24 -27.79 24.91
C ASP A 17 20.87 -27.14 24.63
N ARG A 18 20.18 -26.59 25.63
CA ARG A 18 18.88 -25.93 25.42
C ARG A 18 18.96 -24.61 24.70
N GLY A 19 19.98 -23.81 24.93
CA GLY A 19 20.18 -22.52 24.23
C GLY A 19 20.51 -22.71 22.75
N VAL A 20 21.34 -23.70 22.46
CA VAL A 20 21.72 -24.09 21.09
C VAL A 20 20.53 -24.72 20.37
N LEU A 21 19.79 -25.62 21.03
CA LEU A 21 18.61 -26.29 20.46
C LEU A 21 17.49 -25.28 20.15
N LEU A 22 17.24 -24.29 21.00
CA LEU A 22 16.27 -23.24 20.77
C LEU A 22 16.68 -22.32 19.62
N SER A 23 17.97 -21.98 19.51
CA SER A 23 18.48 -21.17 18.39
C SER A 23 18.42 -21.94 17.06
N GLU A 24 18.66 -23.24 17.05
CA GLU A 24 18.52 -24.08 15.86
C GLU A 24 17.06 -24.27 15.44
N ILE A 25 16.13 -24.45 16.39
CA ILE A 25 14.69 -24.55 16.11
C ILE A 25 14.15 -23.21 15.58
N GLU A 26 14.56 -22.07 16.15
CA GLU A 26 14.21 -20.76 15.63
C GLU A 26 14.79 -20.51 14.23
N ALA A 27 16.04 -20.89 13.99
CA ALA A 27 16.67 -20.78 12.68
C ALA A 27 15.98 -21.67 11.64
N LYS A 28 15.62 -22.92 12.00
CA LYS A 28 14.89 -23.84 11.11
C LYS A 28 13.45 -23.39 10.85
N SER A 29 12.76 -22.88 11.86
CA SER A 29 11.41 -22.31 11.72
C SER A 29 11.43 -21.06 10.84
N SER A 30 12.42 -20.18 11.00
CA SER A 30 12.62 -19.01 10.14
C SER A 30 12.90 -19.38 8.70
N ARG A 31 13.74 -20.41 8.50
CA ARG A 31 14.15 -20.87 7.16
C ARG A 31 12.98 -21.39 6.32
N ASN A 32 11.95 -21.95 6.95
CA ASN A 32 10.82 -22.55 6.25
C ASN A 32 9.59 -21.61 6.19
N SER A 33 9.41 -20.71 7.16
CA SER A 33 8.23 -19.83 7.21
C SER A 33 8.29 -18.64 6.24
N LEU A 34 9.46 -18.05 6.03
CA LEU A 34 9.61 -16.91 5.12
C LEU A 34 9.32 -17.29 3.66
N PRO A 35 9.86 -18.37 3.07
CA PRO A 35 9.47 -18.79 1.72
C PRO A 35 7.97 -19.02 1.56
N LEU A 36 7.31 -19.70 2.52
CA LEU A 36 5.88 -19.91 2.47
C LEU A 36 5.08 -18.60 2.57
N LEU A 37 5.53 -17.66 3.39
CA LEU A 37 4.93 -16.33 3.48
C LEU A 37 5.04 -15.58 2.14
N LEU A 38 6.19 -15.65 1.47
CA LEU A 38 6.40 -15.03 0.17
C LEU A 38 5.57 -15.71 -0.94
N ILE A 39 5.47 -17.03 -0.92
CA ILE A 39 4.59 -17.77 -1.84
C ILE A 39 3.12 -17.37 -1.61
N ALA A 40 2.67 -17.27 -0.36
CA ALA A 40 1.33 -16.80 -0.05
C ALA A 40 1.09 -15.37 -0.55
N ALA A 41 2.07 -14.46 -0.38
CA ALA A 41 2.00 -13.08 -0.88
C ALA A 41 1.92 -13.03 -2.42
N ALA A 42 2.72 -13.82 -3.13
CA ALA A 42 2.68 -13.90 -4.58
C ALA A 42 1.35 -14.46 -5.10
N LEU A 43 0.88 -15.56 -4.50
CA LEU A 43 -0.41 -16.16 -4.86
C LEU A 43 -1.58 -15.22 -4.55
N LEU A 44 -1.53 -14.50 -3.43
CA LEU A 44 -2.52 -13.47 -3.10
C LEU A 44 -2.54 -12.40 -4.19
N ALA A 45 -1.38 -11.79 -4.50
CA ALA A 45 -1.30 -10.78 -5.55
C ALA A 45 -1.78 -11.31 -6.90
N PHE A 46 -1.48 -12.57 -7.23
CA PHE A 46 -1.90 -13.20 -8.48
C PHE A 46 -3.42 -13.36 -8.57
N VAL A 47 -4.08 -13.90 -7.55
CA VAL A 47 -5.52 -14.19 -7.59
C VAL A 47 -6.40 -12.95 -7.55
N LEU A 48 -5.85 -11.82 -7.10
CA LEU A 48 -6.59 -10.57 -6.98
C LEU A 48 -6.69 -9.80 -8.30
N GLN A 49 -5.78 -10.01 -9.26
CA GLN A 49 -5.71 -9.15 -10.45
C GLN A 49 -6.96 -9.28 -11.32
N SER A 50 -7.46 -8.12 -11.76
CA SER A 50 -8.48 -8.01 -12.81
C SER A 50 -7.88 -8.01 -14.23
N GLY A 51 -6.59 -7.72 -14.33
CA GLY A 51 -5.92 -7.46 -15.60
C GLY A 51 -6.00 -5.99 -16.02
N GLU A 52 -6.90 -5.23 -15.42
CA GLU A 52 -7.01 -3.78 -15.57
C GLU A 52 -5.98 -3.07 -14.68
N LEU A 53 -5.65 -1.82 -15.02
CA LEU A 53 -4.71 -1.03 -14.21
C LEU A 53 -5.40 -0.37 -13.00
N GLY A 54 -6.71 -0.50 -12.91
CA GLY A 54 -7.52 -0.12 -11.75
C GLY A 54 -7.81 1.38 -11.60
N SER A 55 -7.16 2.25 -12.36
CA SER A 55 -7.46 3.68 -12.39
C SER A 55 -6.96 4.34 -13.68
N ALA A 56 -7.65 5.39 -14.12
CA ALA A 56 -7.19 6.26 -15.21
C ALA A 56 -5.80 6.82 -14.93
N ASP A 57 -5.54 7.23 -13.68
CA ASP A 57 -4.23 7.71 -13.23
C ASP A 57 -3.09 6.76 -13.60
N THR A 58 -3.27 5.46 -13.40
CA THR A 58 -2.22 4.47 -13.69
C THR A 58 -2.10 4.20 -15.19
N MET A 59 -3.19 4.30 -15.94
CA MET A 59 -3.15 4.23 -17.40
C MET A 59 -2.31 5.37 -17.98
N HIS A 60 -2.50 6.61 -17.53
CA HIS A 60 -1.70 7.76 -17.97
C HIS A 60 -0.23 7.64 -17.57
N ARG A 61 0.08 7.11 -16.39
CA ARG A 61 1.47 6.84 -15.97
C ARG A 61 2.11 5.74 -16.79
N LEU A 62 1.35 4.72 -17.20
CA LEU A 62 1.84 3.69 -18.11
C LEU A 62 2.08 4.27 -19.52
N GLN A 63 1.20 5.15 -20.01
CA GLN A 63 1.39 5.86 -21.27
C GLN A 63 2.62 6.77 -21.21
N THR A 64 2.82 7.48 -20.09
CA THR A 64 4.04 8.26 -19.87
C THR A 64 5.29 7.38 -19.92
N ALA A 65 5.28 6.19 -19.29
CA ALA A 65 6.38 5.22 -19.38
C ALA A 65 6.62 4.76 -20.82
N HIS A 66 5.55 4.51 -21.56
CA HIS A 66 5.59 4.11 -22.97
C HIS A 66 6.22 5.17 -23.89
N SER A 67 5.92 6.44 -23.62
CA SER A 67 6.48 7.57 -24.37
C SER A 67 8.00 7.74 -24.21
N PHE A 68 8.64 7.11 -23.21
CA PHE A 68 10.09 7.22 -23.03
C PHE A 68 10.89 6.43 -24.07
N TRP A 69 10.27 5.44 -24.72
CA TRP A 69 10.96 4.56 -25.65
C TRP A 69 10.24 4.39 -26.99
N THR A 70 9.08 5.02 -27.14
CA THR A 70 8.31 5.08 -28.40
C THR A 70 8.20 6.51 -28.90
N SER A 71 7.60 6.70 -30.07
CA SER A 71 7.25 8.01 -30.63
C SER A 71 5.88 8.52 -30.17
N GLU A 72 5.16 7.75 -29.34
CA GLU A 72 3.85 8.14 -28.84
C GLU A 72 3.93 9.28 -27.80
N PRO A 73 2.92 10.14 -27.72
CA PRO A 73 2.90 11.21 -26.74
C PRO A 73 2.68 10.65 -25.33
N PRO A 74 3.15 11.36 -24.26
CA PRO A 74 2.93 10.95 -22.88
C PRO A 74 1.45 11.03 -22.45
N VAL A 75 0.65 11.88 -23.11
CA VAL A 75 -0.81 11.96 -22.97
C VAL A 75 -1.39 12.15 -24.37
N PHE A 76 -2.46 11.42 -24.69
CA PHE A 76 -3.17 11.59 -25.95
C PHE A 76 -4.10 12.81 -25.88
N PRO A 77 -3.99 13.77 -26.82
CA PRO A 77 -4.75 15.02 -26.75
C PRO A 77 -6.25 14.87 -27.06
N GLN A 78 -6.71 13.66 -27.40
CA GLN A 78 -8.11 13.41 -27.78
C GLN A 78 -8.96 12.80 -26.64
N GLU A 79 -8.39 12.60 -25.46
CA GLU A 79 -9.14 12.12 -24.31
C GLU A 79 -10.08 13.23 -23.80
N TYR A 80 -11.32 12.84 -23.49
CA TYR A 80 -12.28 13.76 -22.88
C TYR A 80 -12.75 13.23 -21.53
N PRO A 81 -12.77 14.08 -20.45
CA PRO A 81 -12.18 15.44 -20.44
C PRO A 81 -10.65 15.37 -20.68
N GLU A 82 -10.11 16.41 -21.30
CA GLU A 82 -8.69 16.46 -21.62
C GLU A 82 -7.86 16.29 -20.34
N PHE A 83 -7.07 15.21 -20.31
CA PHE A 83 -6.27 14.87 -19.16
C PHE A 83 -4.86 15.44 -19.30
N GLY A 84 -4.32 15.99 -18.21
CA GLY A 84 -2.98 16.55 -18.22
C GLY A 84 -2.96 18.07 -18.28
N VAL A 85 -1.78 18.63 -18.53
CA VAL A 85 -1.54 20.07 -18.65
C VAL A 85 -0.57 20.36 -19.79
N HIS A 86 -0.78 21.47 -20.48
CA HIS A 86 0.09 21.89 -21.55
C HIS A 86 1.42 22.41 -21.01
N GLY A 87 2.49 21.90 -21.58
CA GLY A 87 3.84 22.25 -21.18
C GLY A 87 4.64 22.83 -22.34
N ARG A 88 5.94 22.59 -22.31
CA ARG A 88 6.91 23.12 -23.26
C ARG A 88 6.59 22.66 -24.69
N GLY A 89 6.53 23.60 -25.61
CA GLY A 89 6.24 23.34 -27.02
C GLY A 89 4.79 22.96 -27.32
N GLY A 90 3.84 23.27 -26.41
CA GLY A 90 2.43 22.95 -26.57
C GLY A 90 2.11 21.45 -26.40
N LYS A 91 3.07 20.66 -25.92
CA LYS A 91 2.85 19.22 -25.64
C LYS A 91 2.05 19.04 -24.36
N LEU A 92 1.15 18.06 -24.37
CA LEU A 92 0.37 17.68 -23.22
C LEU A 92 1.16 16.68 -22.37
N TYR A 93 1.26 16.93 -21.05
CA TYR A 93 1.93 16.07 -20.07
C TYR A 93 0.97 15.71 -18.95
N ASP A 94 1.13 14.51 -18.38
CA ASP A 94 0.45 14.15 -17.15
C ASP A 94 0.89 15.06 -15.98
N TRP A 95 0.12 15.08 -14.91
CA TRP A 95 0.45 15.85 -13.70
C TRP A 95 1.18 15.04 -12.63
N TYR A 96 1.53 13.78 -12.92
CA TYR A 96 2.20 12.91 -11.94
C TYR A 96 3.73 13.08 -11.95
N GLY A 97 4.35 12.55 -10.89
CA GLY A 97 5.81 12.39 -10.83
C GLY A 97 6.29 11.22 -11.69
N ILE A 98 7.57 11.26 -12.05
CA ILE A 98 8.20 10.24 -12.91
C ILE A 98 8.43 8.89 -12.20
N GLY A 99 8.33 8.83 -10.86
CA GLY A 99 8.71 7.64 -10.08
C GLY A 99 7.94 6.38 -10.44
N GLN A 100 6.61 6.45 -10.55
CA GLN A 100 5.80 5.29 -10.95
C GLN A 100 5.95 4.95 -12.44
N PRO A 101 5.99 5.88 -13.41
CA PRO A 101 6.38 5.56 -14.78
C PRO A 101 7.70 4.78 -14.88
N LEU A 102 8.74 5.13 -14.11
CA LEU A 102 10.00 4.39 -14.08
C LEU A 102 9.84 2.96 -13.52
N LEU A 103 8.93 2.75 -12.57
CA LEU A 103 8.59 1.41 -12.07
C LEU A 103 7.86 0.57 -13.13
N LEU A 104 6.98 1.18 -13.91
CA LEU A 104 6.16 0.49 -14.92
C LEU A 104 6.97 0.16 -16.18
N LEU A 105 7.95 0.97 -16.53
CA LEU A 105 8.75 0.85 -17.74
C LEU A 105 9.35 -0.55 -17.98
N PRO A 106 9.97 -1.25 -17.00
CA PRO A 106 10.49 -2.60 -17.21
C PRO A 106 9.44 -3.65 -17.57
N ALA A 107 8.18 -3.42 -17.19
CA ALA A 107 7.07 -4.31 -17.53
C ALA A 107 6.36 -3.88 -18.82
N ASP A 108 6.36 -2.59 -19.13
CA ASP A 108 5.79 -2.03 -20.34
C ASP A 108 6.46 -2.57 -21.61
N LEU A 109 7.79 -2.62 -21.63
CA LEU A 109 8.58 -3.14 -22.76
C LEU A 109 8.17 -4.57 -23.18
N PRO A 110 8.27 -5.61 -22.31
CA PRO A 110 7.84 -6.95 -22.67
C PRO A 110 6.33 -7.06 -22.85
N GLY A 111 5.52 -6.31 -22.10
CA GLY A 111 4.07 -6.29 -22.24
C GLY A 111 3.63 -5.86 -23.64
N THR A 112 4.20 -4.78 -24.14
CA THR A 112 3.96 -4.29 -25.50
C THR A 112 4.45 -5.27 -26.55
N TRP A 113 5.63 -5.89 -26.34
CA TRP A 113 6.13 -6.91 -27.26
C TRP A 113 5.20 -8.12 -27.34
N ILE A 114 4.73 -8.63 -26.19
CA ILE A 114 3.79 -9.75 -26.13
C ILE A 114 2.46 -9.41 -26.80
N GLU A 115 1.89 -8.23 -26.55
CA GLU A 115 0.65 -7.79 -27.18
C GLU A 115 0.75 -7.75 -28.72
N ASN A 116 1.92 -7.44 -29.24
CA ASN A 116 2.17 -7.38 -30.68
C ASN A 116 2.38 -8.75 -31.34
N LEU A 117 2.43 -9.86 -30.58
CA LEU A 117 2.54 -11.20 -31.17
C LEU A 117 1.30 -11.53 -32.02
N PRO A 118 1.47 -12.25 -33.15
CA PRO A 118 0.36 -12.60 -34.05
C PRO A 118 -0.79 -13.34 -33.36
N ILE A 119 -0.50 -14.11 -32.33
CA ILE A 119 -1.50 -14.88 -31.57
C ILE A 119 -2.54 -13.99 -30.86
N PHE A 120 -2.17 -12.76 -30.53
CA PHE A 120 -3.06 -11.80 -29.86
C PHE A 120 -3.73 -10.81 -30.80
N LYS A 121 -3.57 -10.98 -32.12
CA LYS A 121 -4.12 -10.05 -33.11
C LYS A 121 -5.63 -9.88 -33.01
N SER A 122 -6.37 -10.96 -32.72
CA SER A 122 -7.83 -10.93 -32.54
C SER A 122 -8.29 -10.29 -31.24
N TYR A 123 -7.38 -10.13 -30.27
CA TYR A 123 -7.65 -9.54 -28.97
C TYR A 123 -7.27 -8.06 -28.88
N ARG A 124 -6.63 -7.50 -29.92
CA ARG A 124 -6.25 -6.08 -29.95
C ARG A 124 -7.46 -5.17 -29.88
N GLY A 125 -7.36 -4.10 -29.09
CA GLY A 125 -8.43 -3.17 -28.83
C GLY A 125 -9.46 -3.64 -27.78
N SER A 126 -9.22 -4.77 -27.13
CA SER A 126 -10.01 -5.21 -25.97
C SER A 126 -9.54 -4.50 -24.71
N ASP A 127 -10.45 -4.33 -23.75
CA ASP A 127 -10.14 -3.85 -22.42
C ASP A 127 -10.43 -4.99 -21.40
N PRO A 128 -9.43 -5.37 -20.57
CA PRO A 128 -8.03 -4.92 -20.54
C PRO A 128 -7.21 -5.43 -21.73
N THR A 129 -6.20 -4.66 -22.15
CA THR A 129 -5.25 -5.09 -23.18
C THR A 129 -4.31 -6.17 -22.64
N VAL A 130 -3.65 -6.94 -23.54
CA VAL A 130 -2.64 -7.93 -23.13
C VAL A 130 -1.49 -7.27 -22.38
N ARG A 131 -1.09 -6.08 -22.81
CA ARG A 131 -0.10 -5.23 -22.15
C ARG A 131 -0.52 -4.89 -20.72
N ASN A 132 -1.76 -4.42 -20.53
CA ASN A 132 -2.30 -4.07 -19.22
C ASN A 132 -2.31 -5.29 -18.28
N ILE A 133 -2.77 -6.45 -18.77
CA ILE A 133 -2.75 -7.71 -18.02
C ILE A 133 -1.32 -8.05 -17.58
N PHE A 134 -0.35 -8.01 -18.50
CA PHE A 134 1.04 -8.33 -18.19
C PHE A 134 1.63 -7.37 -17.16
N VAL A 135 1.43 -6.06 -17.33
CA VAL A 135 1.95 -5.02 -16.43
C VAL A 135 1.33 -5.17 -15.04
N SER A 136 -0.01 -5.29 -14.94
CA SER A 136 -0.69 -5.39 -13.64
C SER A 136 -0.22 -6.61 -12.84
N TYR A 137 -0.13 -7.78 -13.47
CA TYR A 137 0.35 -8.99 -12.81
C TYR A 137 1.82 -8.87 -12.39
N THR A 138 2.70 -8.50 -13.30
CA THR A 138 4.15 -8.49 -13.05
C THR A 138 4.51 -7.49 -11.96
N VAL A 139 4.01 -6.25 -12.07
CA VAL A 139 4.35 -5.18 -11.13
C VAL A 139 3.74 -5.43 -9.76
N ASN A 140 2.45 -5.83 -9.67
CA ASN A 140 1.81 -6.04 -8.37
C ASN A 140 2.34 -7.26 -7.63
N ILE A 141 2.66 -8.36 -8.32
CA ILE A 141 3.33 -9.52 -7.69
C ILE A 141 4.70 -9.09 -7.16
N PHE A 142 5.50 -8.37 -7.94
CA PHE A 142 6.81 -7.87 -7.52
C PHE A 142 6.70 -6.96 -6.29
N LEU A 143 5.81 -5.96 -6.32
CA LEU A 143 5.60 -5.04 -5.20
C LEU A 143 5.15 -5.77 -3.94
N THR A 144 4.20 -6.70 -4.07
CA THR A 144 3.66 -7.45 -2.93
C THR A 144 4.71 -8.38 -2.31
N LEU A 145 5.50 -9.08 -3.13
CA LEU A 145 6.61 -9.92 -2.66
C LEU A 145 7.64 -9.10 -1.88
N LEU A 146 8.07 -7.98 -2.46
CA LEU A 146 9.08 -7.13 -1.85
C LEU A 146 8.54 -6.46 -0.58
N THR A 147 7.28 -6.02 -0.58
CA THR A 147 6.60 -5.48 0.61
C THR A 147 6.53 -6.53 1.72
N ALA A 148 6.11 -7.76 1.41
CA ALA A 148 6.07 -8.85 2.38
C ALA A 148 7.44 -9.14 3.00
N PHE A 149 8.47 -9.22 2.17
CA PHE A 149 9.84 -9.44 2.62
C PHE A 149 10.36 -8.32 3.52
N ILE A 150 10.23 -7.07 3.10
CA ILE A 150 10.72 -5.91 3.87
C ILE A 150 9.91 -5.72 5.15
N CYS A 151 8.57 -5.89 5.10
CA CYS A 151 7.72 -5.83 6.28
C CYS A 151 8.10 -6.90 7.32
N PHE A 152 8.33 -8.14 6.89
CA PHE A 152 8.81 -9.19 7.77
C PHE A 152 10.14 -8.81 8.43
N ARG A 153 11.12 -8.33 7.66
CA ARG A 153 12.41 -7.85 8.17
C ARG A 153 12.26 -6.69 9.15
N PHE A 154 11.40 -5.73 8.85
CA PHE A 154 11.14 -4.59 9.72
C PHE A 154 10.55 -5.03 11.07
N LEU A 155 9.53 -5.89 11.06
CA LEU A 155 8.94 -6.42 12.29
C LEU A 155 9.94 -7.23 13.12
N ARG A 156 10.80 -8.01 12.46
CA ARG A 156 11.92 -8.71 13.13
C ARG A 156 12.91 -7.71 13.76
N ALA A 157 13.22 -6.62 13.08
CA ALA A 157 14.06 -5.55 13.60
C ALA A 157 13.44 -4.84 14.82
N LEU A 158 12.10 -4.73 14.89
CA LEU A 158 11.35 -4.25 16.06
C LEU A 158 11.22 -5.31 17.18
N ALA A 159 11.93 -6.44 17.08
CA ALA A 159 11.98 -7.53 18.05
C ALA A 159 10.66 -8.31 18.20
N PHE A 160 9.84 -8.38 17.16
CA PHE A 160 8.73 -9.34 17.12
C PHE A 160 9.25 -10.75 16.78
N SER A 161 8.62 -11.78 17.34
CA SER A 161 8.93 -13.18 16.98
C SER A 161 8.56 -13.49 15.53
N ILE A 162 9.04 -14.59 14.99
CA ILE A 162 8.73 -15.04 13.63
C ILE A 162 7.21 -15.15 13.39
N PRO A 163 6.42 -15.85 14.27
CA PRO A 163 4.98 -15.91 14.12
C PRO A 163 4.28 -14.53 14.13
N HIS A 164 4.69 -13.66 15.05
CA HIS A 164 4.11 -12.31 15.13
C HIS A 164 4.46 -11.47 13.91
N SER A 165 5.69 -11.59 13.38
CA SER A 165 6.11 -10.90 12.18
C SER A 165 5.35 -11.40 10.94
N ALA A 166 5.16 -12.70 10.79
CA ALA A 166 4.37 -13.27 9.70
C ALA A 166 2.90 -12.83 9.78
N ALA A 167 2.32 -12.84 10.99
CA ALA A 167 0.95 -12.35 11.19
C ALA A 167 0.81 -10.86 10.86
N GLY A 168 1.81 -10.03 11.20
CA GLY A 168 1.82 -8.61 10.83
C GLY A 168 1.90 -8.38 9.32
N VAL A 169 2.69 -9.18 8.60
CA VAL A 169 2.72 -9.14 7.13
C VAL A 169 1.36 -9.52 6.54
N LEU A 170 0.74 -10.61 7.01
CA LEU A 170 -0.59 -11.01 6.55
C LEU A 170 -1.65 -9.95 6.87
N ALA A 171 -1.55 -9.29 8.03
CA ALA A 171 -2.43 -8.19 8.39
C ALA A 171 -2.28 -7.00 7.43
N LEU A 172 -1.04 -6.61 7.09
CA LEU A 172 -0.78 -5.58 6.09
C LEU A 172 -1.42 -5.94 4.75
N LEU A 173 -1.12 -7.14 4.24
CA LEU A 173 -1.50 -7.54 2.89
C LEU A 173 -2.99 -7.83 2.74
N ALA A 174 -3.70 -8.27 3.80
CA ALA A 174 -5.07 -8.76 3.70
C ALA A 174 -6.09 -7.97 4.53
N CYS A 175 -5.65 -7.18 5.51
CA CYS A 175 -6.55 -6.49 6.44
C CYS A 175 -6.35 -4.97 6.45
N THR A 176 -5.67 -4.40 5.45
CA THR A 176 -5.57 -2.96 5.26
C THR A 176 -5.90 -2.59 3.81
N THR A 177 -6.09 -1.30 3.55
CA THR A 177 -6.29 -0.79 2.19
C THR A 177 -5.16 -1.16 1.23
N HIS A 178 -4.03 -1.71 1.72
CA HIS A 178 -2.99 -2.29 0.88
C HIS A 178 -3.52 -3.37 -0.07
N LEU A 179 -4.49 -4.20 0.39
CA LEU A 179 -5.12 -5.23 -0.43
C LEU A 179 -5.84 -4.61 -1.63
N HIS A 180 -6.62 -3.55 -1.42
CA HIS A 180 -7.31 -2.83 -2.48
C HIS A 180 -6.33 -2.32 -3.54
N TYR A 181 -5.26 -1.65 -3.10
CA TYR A 181 -4.25 -1.10 -4.02
C TYR A 181 -3.32 -2.15 -4.64
N THR A 182 -3.42 -3.41 -4.22
CA THR A 182 -2.77 -4.54 -4.93
C THR A 182 -3.54 -4.93 -6.20
N GLN A 183 -4.87 -4.71 -6.25
CA GLN A 183 -5.66 -4.90 -7.47
C GLN A 183 -5.75 -3.59 -8.27
N ASN A 184 -6.09 -2.50 -7.59
CA ASN A 184 -6.18 -1.16 -8.17
C ASN A 184 -4.82 -0.48 -8.08
N MET A 185 -4.02 -0.62 -9.11
CA MET A 185 -2.60 -0.27 -9.15
C MET A 185 -2.36 1.25 -9.18
N MET A 186 -2.66 1.93 -8.07
CA MET A 186 -2.21 3.30 -7.83
C MET A 186 -0.80 3.31 -7.22
N GLU A 187 -0.20 4.50 -7.08
CA GLU A 187 1.14 4.65 -6.49
C GLU A 187 1.24 4.27 -5.00
N ASN A 188 0.13 4.05 -4.30
CA ASN A 188 0.08 3.85 -2.85
C ASN A 188 0.99 2.72 -2.35
N ASN A 189 0.89 1.53 -2.95
CA ASN A 189 1.71 0.39 -2.53
C ASN A 189 3.19 0.58 -2.87
N TYR A 190 3.49 1.33 -3.92
CA TYR A 190 4.87 1.69 -4.27
C TYR A 190 5.45 2.69 -3.27
N ILE A 191 4.71 3.75 -2.94
CA ILE A 191 5.09 4.72 -1.90
C ILE A 191 5.27 4.00 -0.56
N PHE A 192 4.33 3.13 -0.17
CA PHE A 192 4.43 2.34 1.06
C PHE A 192 5.71 1.51 1.11
N LEU A 193 6.01 0.76 0.04
CA LEU A 193 7.21 -0.07 -0.03
C LEU A 193 8.49 0.76 0.12
N LEU A 194 8.62 1.85 -0.61
CA LEU A 194 9.81 2.71 -0.55
C LEU A 194 9.99 3.34 0.84
N THR A 195 8.90 3.78 1.46
CA THR A 195 8.91 4.30 2.84
C THR A 195 9.27 3.22 3.85
N LEU A 196 8.74 2.00 3.69
CA LEU A 196 9.06 0.86 4.54
C LEU A 196 10.54 0.44 4.42
N ILE A 197 11.12 0.50 3.21
CA ILE A 197 12.56 0.32 2.98
C ILE A 197 13.33 1.41 3.75
N GLY A 198 12.88 2.65 3.69
CA GLY A 198 13.43 3.76 4.46
C GLY A 198 13.48 3.48 5.96
N PHE A 199 12.34 3.13 6.57
CA PHE A 199 12.26 2.74 7.99
C PHE A 199 13.19 1.57 8.32
N THR A 200 13.15 0.50 7.52
CA THR A 200 13.87 -0.73 7.80
C THR A 200 15.39 -0.54 7.75
N PHE A 201 15.87 0.01 6.65
CA PHE A 201 17.32 0.07 6.42
C PHE A 201 17.99 1.23 7.15
N GLN A 202 17.32 2.36 7.32
CA GLN A 202 17.88 3.45 8.14
C GLN A 202 17.89 3.07 9.63
N TYR A 203 16.90 2.30 10.12
CA TYR A 203 16.96 1.73 11.46
C TYR A 203 18.09 0.69 11.60
N GLN A 204 18.29 -0.17 10.59
CA GLN A 204 19.41 -1.10 10.58
C GLN A 204 20.75 -0.35 10.64
N TRP A 205 20.91 0.76 9.88
CA TRP A 205 22.08 1.63 10.01
C TRP A 205 22.27 2.16 11.43
N LEU A 206 21.21 2.64 12.06
CA LEU A 206 21.29 3.16 13.41
C LEU A 206 21.84 2.11 14.39
N ARG A 207 21.52 0.82 14.16
CA ARG A 207 21.97 -0.32 14.99
C ARG A 207 23.40 -0.77 14.67
N THR A 208 23.75 -0.81 13.41
CA THR A 208 25.02 -1.44 12.97
C THR A 208 26.12 -0.44 12.65
N ALA A 209 25.80 0.83 12.47
CA ALA A 209 26.67 1.90 11.98
C ALA A 209 27.24 1.69 10.54
N HIS A 210 26.82 0.62 9.85
CA HIS A 210 27.25 0.38 8.47
C HIS A 210 26.60 1.39 7.51
N ARG A 211 27.37 2.01 6.64
CA ARG A 211 26.90 3.05 5.71
C ARG A 211 25.93 2.50 4.66
N GLN A 212 26.10 1.25 4.24
CA GLN A 212 25.32 0.66 3.16
C GLN A 212 23.80 0.64 3.43
N PRO A 213 23.30 0.22 4.61
CA PRO A 213 21.87 0.31 4.90
C PRO A 213 21.34 1.76 4.86
N LEU A 214 22.10 2.74 5.36
CA LEU A 214 21.69 4.14 5.26
C LEU A 214 21.53 4.57 3.80
N LEU A 215 22.47 4.19 2.94
CA LEU A 215 22.40 4.50 1.51
C LEU A 215 21.17 3.85 0.85
N ILE A 216 20.91 2.56 1.11
CA ILE A 216 19.74 1.85 0.56
C ILE A 216 18.43 2.53 0.98
N GLY A 217 18.28 2.81 2.28
CA GLY A 217 17.07 3.47 2.79
C GLY A 217 16.90 4.89 2.23
N SER A 218 18.00 5.63 2.04
CA SER A 218 17.96 6.97 1.46
C SER A 218 17.67 6.96 -0.03
N LEU A 219 18.17 5.98 -0.79
CA LEU A 219 17.83 5.79 -2.20
C LEU A 219 16.33 5.50 -2.37
N ALA A 220 15.76 4.63 -1.54
CA ALA A 220 14.34 4.33 -1.59
C ALA A 220 13.47 5.57 -1.30
N LEU A 221 13.79 6.32 -0.25
CA LEU A 221 13.08 7.58 0.06
C LEU A 221 13.29 8.65 -1.02
N GLY A 222 14.47 8.69 -1.64
CA GLY A 222 14.74 9.57 -2.78
C GLY A 222 13.91 9.21 -4.02
N LEU A 223 13.79 7.92 -4.36
CA LEU A 223 12.88 7.45 -5.43
C LEU A 223 11.43 7.83 -5.12
N ASN A 224 11.05 7.80 -3.84
CA ASN A 224 9.71 8.19 -3.42
C ASN A 224 9.41 9.67 -3.75
N LEU A 225 10.41 10.57 -3.58
CA LEU A 225 10.28 11.98 -3.97
C LEU A 225 9.99 12.17 -5.46
N LEU A 226 10.49 11.26 -6.34
CA LEU A 226 10.17 11.26 -7.76
C LEU A 226 8.74 10.80 -8.06
N THR A 227 8.13 10.04 -7.15
CA THR A 227 6.74 9.58 -7.30
C THR A 227 5.78 10.71 -6.94
N ARG A 228 6.03 11.35 -5.79
CA ARG A 228 5.22 12.47 -5.31
C ARG A 228 6.05 13.31 -4.34
N LEU A 229 6.20 14.62 -4.57
CA LEU A 229 6.98 15.49 -3.69
C LEU A 229 6.49 15.51 -2.23
N THR A 230 5.19 15.25 -2.01
CA THR A 230 4.62 15.18 -0.65
C THR A 230 5.22 14.04 0.17
N THR A 231 5.88 13.06 -0.44
CA THR A 231 6.62 12.00 0.28
C THR A 231 7.88 12.52 1.00
N ALA A 232 8.20 13.82 0.90
CA ALA A 232 9.12 14.47 1.83
C ALA A 232 8.65 14.31 3.30
N ILE A 233 7.35 14.18 3.54
CA ILE A 233 6.77 13.85 4.85
C ILE A 233 7.28 12.48 5.34
N ASP A 234 7.45 11.51 4.44
CA ASP A 234 7.97 10.18 4.78
C ASP A 234 9.44 10.26 5.19
N VAL A 235 10.24 11.09 4.52
CA VAL A 235 11.64 11.37 4.90
C VAL A 235 11.70 11.94 6.32
N ILE A 236 10.82 12.91 6.62
CA ILE A 236 10.73 13.51 7.95
C ILE A 236 10.31 12.47 8.99
N ALA A 237 9.32 11.65 8.70
CA ALA A 237 8.83 10.62 9.62
C ALA A 237 9.90 9.57 9.95
N VAL A 238 10.67 9.14 8.95
CA VAL A 238 11.80 8.22 9.18
C VAL A 238 12.89 8.90 10.01
N ALA A 239 13.23 10.17 9.76
CA ALA A 239 14.18 10.92 10.57
C ALA A 239 13.68 11.10 12.02
N LEU A 240 12.39 11.36 12.23
CA LEU A 240 11.76 11.41 13.56
C LEU A 240 11.82 10.05 14.26
N PHE A 241 11.53 8.96 13.54
CA PHE A 241 11.68 7.63 14.11
C PHE A 241 13.08 7.37 14.66
N LEU A 242 14.13 7.66 13.87
CA LEU A 242 15.52 7.50 14.30
C LEU A 242 15.85 8.40 15.49
N THR A 243 15.38 9.63 15.47
CA THR A 243 15.55 10.60 16.55
C THR A 243 14.89 10.10 17.84
N PHE A 244 13.63 9.65 17.77
CA PHE A 244 12.91 9.11 18.93
C PHE A 244 13.56 7.84 19.47
N VAL A 245 14.13 6.96 18.61
CA VAL A 245 14.91 5.82 19.10
C VAL A 245 16.07 6.28 19.95
N LEU A 246 16.86 7.25 19.47
CA LEU A 246 18.00 7.80 20.22
C LEU A 246 17.55 8.45 21.54
N VAL A 247 16.45 9.19 21.53
CA VAL A 247 15.90 9.83 22.73
C VAL A 247 15.45 8.80 23.76
N PHE A 248 14.65 7.80 23.34
CA PHE A 248 14.16 6.77 24.27
C PHE A 248 15.26 5.83 24.78
N GLU A 249 16.33 5.65 24.03
CA GLU A 249 17.53 4.92 24.44
C GLU A 249 18.52 5.79 25.24
N ARG A 250 18.18 7.07 25.47
CA ARG A 250 19.00 8.01 26.24
C ARG A 250 20.42 8.17 25.67
N ALA A 251 20.54 8.23 24.34
CA ALA A 251 21.81 8.46 23.67
C ALA A 251 22.47 9.77 24.18
N THR A 252 23.79 9.74 24.37
CA THR A 252 24.54 10.93 24.75
C THR A 252 24.54 11.99 23.64
N ARG A 253 24.74 13.26 23.98
CA ARG A 253 24.84 14.35 22.98
C ARG A 253 25.92 14.08 21.92
N LEU A 254 27.01 13.44 22.31
CA LEU A 254 28.11 13.09 21.39
C LEU A 254 27.65 12.02 20.40
N GLN A 255 26.98 10.96 20.86
CA GLN A 255 26.42 9.92 20.00
C GLN A 255 25.38 10.50 19.03
N PHE A 256 24.49 11.35 19.51
CA PHE A 256 23.49 12.02 18.67
C PHE A 256 24.16 12.85 17.57
N ARG A 257 25.14 13.72 17.92
CA ARG A 257 25.86 14.54 16.94
C ARG A 257 26.62 13.71 15.92
N ALA A 258 27.27 12.63 16.34
CA ALA A 258 27.99 11.73 15.44
C ALA A 258 27.06 11.06 14.44
N ARG A 259 25.89 10.56 14.91
CA ARG A 259 24.86 9.96 14.05
C ARG A 259 24.25 10.99 13.10
N LEU A 260 23.90 12.16 13.58
CA LEU A 260 23.37 13.25 12.74
C LEU A 260 24.36 13.64 11.64
N PHE A 261 25.63 13.81 11.97
CA PHE A 261 26.67 14.14 10.99
C PHE A 261 26.81 13.04 9.92
N GLN A 262 26.86 11.77 10.34
CA GLN A 262 26.92 10.63 9.42
C GLN A 262 25.68 10.57 8.53
N TYR A 263 24.49 10.82 9.09
CA TYR A 263 23.21 10.87 8.35
C TYR A 263 23.26 11.97 7.29
N LEU A 264 23.57 13.20 7.69
CA LEU A 264 23.64 14.34 6.78
C LEU A 264 24.67 14.12 5.67
N LYS A 265 25.85 13.60 5.99
CA LYS A 265 26.91 13.33 5.00
C LYS A 265 26.51 12.25 3.98
N THR A 266 25.61 11.32 4.33
CA THR A 266 25.25 10.20 3.46
C THR A 266 23.87 10.36 2.82
N ALA A 267 22.84 10.72 3.61
CA ALA A 267 21.47 10.78 3.15
C ALA A 267 21.14 12.10 2.44
N ALA A 268 21.64 13.24 2.93
CA ALA A 268 21.31 14.52 2.33
C ALA A 268 21.77 14.64 0.85
N PRO A 269 22.98 14.22 0.44
CA PRO A 269 23.35 14.22 -0.96
C PRO A 269 22.43 13.36 -1.84
N VAL A 270 21.96 12.22 -1.32
CA VAL A 270 21.00 11.36 -2.04
C VAL A 270 19.68 12.09 -2.24
N TYR A 271 19.13 12.69 -1.20
CA TYR A 271 17.88 13.44 -1.31
C TYR A 271 18.01 14.66 -2.24
N CYS A 272 19.12 15.40 -2.14
CA CYS A 272 19.40 16.52 -3.06
C CYS A 272 19.50 16.05 -4.51
N PHE A 273 20.10 14.90 -4.77
CA PHE A 273 20.18 14.31 -6.10
C PHE A 273 18.78 14.01 -6.66
N PHE A 274 17.90 13.36 -5.89
CA PHE A 274 16.55 13.05 -6.36
C PHE A 274 15.66 14.29 -6.49
N LEU A 275 15.80 15.27 -5.62
CA LEU A 275 15.14 16.57 -5.77
C LEU A 275 15.61 17.30 -7.03
N LEU A 276 16.91 17.23 -7.34
CA LEU A 276 17.43 17.77 -8.59
C LEU A 276 16.85 17.05 -9.81
N LEU A 277 16.77 15.71 -9.78
CA LEU A 277 16.14 14.94 -10.86
C LEU A 277 14.68 15.32 -11.06
N ASP A 278 13.92 15.48 -9.97
CA ASP A 278 12.53 15.96 -10.06
C ASP A 278 12.48 17.35 -10.69
N ARG A 279 13.33 18.29 -10.27
CA ARG A 279 13.38 19.64 -10.85
C ARG A 279 13.79 19.63 -12.33
N LEU A 280 14.71 18.76 -12.73
CA LEU A 280 15.08 18.57 -14.13
C LEU A 280 13.89 18.01 -14.94
N TYR A 281 13.11 17.10 -14.37
CA TYR A 281 11.91 16.59 -15.02
C TYR A 281 10.83 17.68 -15.17
N GLN A 282 10.62 18.55 -14.16
CA GLN A 282 9.74 19.70 -14.27
C GLN A 282 10.23 20.69 -15.34
N PHE A 283 11.54 20.94 -15.40
CA PHE A 283 12.14 21.80 -16.43
C PHE A 283 11.96 21.20 -17.84
N HIS A 284 12.10 19.89 -17.98
CA HIS A 284 11.82 19.21 -19.25
C HIS A 284 10.38 19.42 -19.71
N ARG A 285 9.40 19.26 -18.81
CA ARG A 285 7.98 19.38 -19.12
C ARG A 285 7.53 20.83 -19.30
N PHE A 286 7.92 21.71 -18.39
CA PHE A 286 7.36 23.05 -18.26
C PHE A 286 8.34 24.20 -18.53
N GLY A 287 9.61 23.93 -18.77
CA GLY A 287 10.62 24.94 -19.04
C GLY A 287 11.07 25.74 -17.82
N THR A 288 10.65 25.39 -16.61
CA THR A 288 11.01 26.06 -15.35
C THR A 288 11.40 25.07 -14.27
N PHE A 289 12.35 25.46 -13.40
CA PHE A 289 12.81 24.59 -12.30
C PHE A 289 11.92 24.69 -11.05
N PHE A 290 11.23 25.80 -10.85
CA PHE A 290 10.52 26.08 -9.60
C PHE A 290 9.02 25.84 -9.69
N ASP A 291 8.46 25.91 -10.89
CA ASP A 291 7.05 25.63 -11.10
C ASP A 291 6.77 24.13 -11.05
N THR A 292 5.57 23.78 -10.64
CA THR A 292 5.05 22.42 -10.68
C THR A 292 3.82 22.38 -11.60
N TYR A 293 3.36 21.20 -11.94
CA TYR A 293 2.12 21.03 -12.68
C TYR A 293 0.95 21.78 -12.06
N VAL A 294 0.89 21.95 -10.74
CA VAL A 294 -0.19 22.62 -10.02
C VAL A 294 -0.42 24.06 -10.54
N LYS A 295 0.66 24.77 -10.87
CA LYS A 295 0.54 26.12 -11.43
C LYS A 295 -0.15 26.10 -12.78
N TYR A 296 0.28 25.23 -13.68
CA TYR A 296 -0.28 25.12 -15.03
C TYR A 296 -1.70 24.58 -15.00
N PHE A 297 -1.94 23.56 -14.19
CA PHE A 297 -3.27 23.02 -13.90
C PHE A 297 -4.24 24.13 -13.43
N THR A 298 -3.81 24.96 -12.48
CA THR A 298 -4.62 26.07 -11.98
C THR A 298 -4.91 27.10 -13.08
N ILE A 299 -3.94 27.43 -13.94
CA ILE A 299 -4.11 28.38 -15.03
C ILE A 299 -5.12 27.84 -16.04
N GLU A 300 -4.97 26.61 -16.50
CA GLU A 300 -5.83 25.99 -17.51
C GLU A 300 -7.26 25.83 -17.00
N HIS A 301 -7.46 25.34 -15.77
CA HIS A 301 -8.79 25.23 -15.19
C HIS A 301 -9.50 26.58 -15.01
N ARG A 302 -8.76 27.63 -14.66
CA ARG A 302 -9.34 29.01 -14.59
C ARG A 302 -9.67 29.58 -15.94
N LEU A 303 -8.98 29.20 -17.00
CA LEU A 303 -9.35 29.56 -18.35
C LEU A 303 -10.66 28.89 -18.78
N GLN A 304 -10.90 27.67 -18.34
CA GLN A 304 -12.13 26.92 -18.60
C GLN A 304 -13.28 27.36 -17.70
N ASP A 305 -13.00 27.60 -16.41
CA ASP A 305 -13.96 28.11 -15.43
C ASP A 305 -13.40 29.31 -14.65
N PRO A 306 -13.69 30.55 -15.11
CA PRO A 306 -13.26 31.76 -14.41
C PRO A 306 -13.86 31.96 -13.02
N ALA A 307 -14.92 31.21 -12.65
CA ALA A 307 -15.55 31.28 -11.33
C ALA A 307 -14.80 30.54 -10.25
N LEU A 308 -13.77 29.75 -10.60
CA LEU A 308 -12.97 29.02 -9.63
C LEU A 308 -12.35 29.93 -8.56
N PRO A 309 -12.36 29.51 -7.28
CA PRO A 309 -11.82 30.29 -6.17
C PRO A 309 -10.36 30.72 -6.37
N ALA A 310 -10.00 31.91 -5.85
CA ALA A 310 -8.64 32.43 -5.99
C ALA A 310 -7.53 31.50 -5.42
N LYS A 311 -7.87 30.63 -4.47
CA LYS A 311 -6.95 29.66 -3.87
C LYS A 311 -6.99 28.28 -4.50
N TYR A 312 -7.78 28.07 -5.55
CA TYR A 312 -7.84 26.77 -6.23
C TYR A 312 -6.42 26.29 -6.64
N PRO A 313 -6.07 25.02 -6.40
CA PRO A 313 -6.87 23.93 -5.82
C PRO A 313 -6.72 23.73 -4.30
N PHE A 314 -6.42 24.78 -3.52
CA PHE A 314 -6.26 24.73 -2.06
C PHE A 314 -7.27 25.64 -1.33
N GLU A 315 -8.54 25.53 -1.73
CA GLU A 315 -9.64 26.36 -1.21
C GLU A 315 -10.49 25.68 -0.14
N THR A 316 -10.36 24.37 0.05
CA THR A 316 -11.13 23.64 1.07
C THR A 316 -10.84 24.22 2.46
N PRO A 317 -11.87 24.55 3.28
CA PRO A 317 -11.65 24.97 4.65
C PRO A 317 -10.89 23.89 5.42
N PHE A 318 -9.81 24.28 6.11
CA PHE A 318 -8.90 23.32 6.78
C PHE A 318 -9.63 22.31 7.67
N HIS A 319 -10.64 22.76 8.44
CA HIS A 319 -11.39 21.88 9.34
C HIS A 319 -12.20 20.81 8.57
N VAL A 320 -12.65 21.10 7.36
CA VAL A 320 -13.40 20.15 6.51
C VAL A 320 -12.47 19.03 6.06
N GLY A 321 -11.37 19.34 5.41
CA GLY A 321 -10.44 18.33 4.93
C GLY A 321 -9.62 17.67 6.04
N PHE A 322 -9.47 18.31 7.23
CA PHE A 322 -8.83 17.69 8.38
C PHE A 322 -9.75 16.69 9.09
N LEU A 323 -11.01 17.03 9.30
CA LEU A 323 -11.97 16.15 9.95
C LEU A 323 -12.55 15.10 9.01
N GLY A 324 -12.62 15.39 7.70
CA GLY A 324 -13.16 14.49 6.71
C GLY A 324 -12.60 13.06 6.81
N PRO A 325 -11.28 12.84 6.69
CA PRO A 325 -10.67 11.51 6.81
C PRO A 325 -10.90 10.84 8.16
N LEU A 326 -11.31 11.58 9.18
CA LEU A 326 -11.57 11.01 10.51
C LEU A 326 -13.03 10.57 10.68
N ILE A 327 -14.01 11.36 10.18
CA ILE A 327 -15.42 11.19 10.55
C ILE A 327 -16.38 10.95 9.38
N THR A 328 -16.03 11.27 8.12
CA THR A 328 -16.99 11.09 7.01
C THR A 328 -17.19 9.61 6.70
N PRO A 329 -18.44 9.14 6.49
CA PRO A 329 -18.71 7.73 6.24
C PRO A 329 -18.15 7.23 4.89
N GLU A 330 -17.87 8.13 3.96
CA GLU A 330 -17.33 7.81 2.63
C GLU A 330 -15.81 7.66 2.59
N LYS A 331 -15.07 8.27 3.54
CA LYS A 331 -13.60 8.35 3.50
C LYS A 331 -12.89 8.10 4.84
N SER A 332 -13.64 7.80 5.93
CA SER A 332 -13.05 7.66 7.26
C SER A 332 -11.99 6.55 7.33
N ILE A 333 -10.79 6.91 7.76
CA ILE A 333 -9.69 5.97 8.00
C ILE A 333 -10.06 4.86 8.99
N PHE A 334 -10.99 5.13 9.91
CA PHE A 334 -11.46 4.14 10.89
C PHE A 334 -12.42 3.12 10.29
N LEU A 335 -13.15 3.49 9.25
CA LEU A 335 -14.05 2.60 8.53
C LEU A 335 -13.32 1.78 7.47
N PHE A 336 -12.39 2.39 6.74
CA PHE A 336 -11.67 1.72 5.65
C PHE A 336 -10.46 0.89 6.14
N ASP A 337 -9.83 1.29 7.26
CA ASP A 337 -8.74 0.55 7.93
C ASP A 337 -9.03 0.38 9.43
N PRO A 338 -10.02 -0.45 9.83
CA PRO A 338 -10.41 -0.61 11.24
C PRO A 338 -9.28 -1.04 12.17
N LEU A 339 -8.20 -1.62 11.64
CA LEU A 339 -7.02 -1.97 12.44
C LEU A 339 -6.34 -0.77 13.10
N ILE A 340 -6.54 0.46 12.60
CA ILE A 340 -6.01 1.66 13.28
C ILE A 340 -6.66 1.86 14.66
N ILE A 341 -7.97 1.53 14.79
CA ILE A 341 -8.68 1.54 16.08
C ILE A 341 -8.00 0.56 17.05
N LEU A 342 -7.73 -0.64 16.57
CA LEU A 342 -7.04 -1.66 17.35
C LEU A 342 -5.65 -1.17 17.78
N THR A 343 -4.89 -0.56 16.87
CA THR A 343 -3.58 0.02 17.20
C THR A 343 -3.69 1.05 18.32
N ILE A 344 -4.63 1.99 18.23
CA ILE A 344 -4.83 3.02 19.26
C ILE A 344 -5.12 2.37 20.62
N LEU A 345 -6.05 1.42 20.68
CA LEU A 345 -6.42 0.72 21.91
C LEU A 345 -5.23 -0.03 22.53
N LEU A 346 -4.45 -0.74 21.70
CA LEU A 346 -3.28 -1.49 22.14
C LEU A 346 -2.13 -0.58 22.58
N VAL A 347 -1.95 0.57 21.92
CA VAL A 347 -0.95 1.58 22.30
C VAL A 347 -1.31 2.19 23.66
N ILE A 348 -2.55 2.62 23.87
CA ILE A 348 -3.00 3.19 25.16
C ILE A 348 -2.74 2.20 26.30
N ARG A 349 -3.05 0.91 26.10
CA ARG A 349 -2.93 -0.11 27.15
C ARG A 349 -1.52 -0.65 27.32
N GLY A 350 -0.75 -0.75 26.23
CA GLY A 350 0.56 -1.41 26.19
C GLY A 350 1.77 -0.49 26.27
N TRP A 351 1.61 0.83 26.18
CA TRP A 351 2.68 1.81 26.01
C TRP A 351 3.87 1.63 26.95
N LYS A 352 3.59 1.37 28.25
CA LYS A 352 4.63 1.19 29.28
C LYS A 352 5.55 0.02 28.98
N ASN A 353 5.03 -1.03 28.33
CA ASN A 353 5.73 -2.29 28.05
C ASN A 353 6.39 -2.32 26.65
N PHE A 354 6.27 -1.23 25.88
CA PHE A 354 6.87 -1.16 24.55
C PHE A 354 8.37 -0.89 24.65
N THR A 355 9.13 -1.53 23.74
CA THR A 355 10.55 -1.22 23.57
C THR A 355 10.74 0.22 23.08
N PRO A 356 11.91 0.85 23.32
CA PRO A 356 12.23 2.18 22.79
C PRO A 356 11.96 2.30 21.29
N ALA A 357 12.41 1.34 20.49
CA ALA A 357 12.20 1.34 19.05
C ALA A 357 10.73 1.26 18.66
N LEU A 358 9.93 0.45 19.38
CA LEU A 358 8.50 0.35 19.09
C LEU A 358 7.75 1.63 19.47
N LYS A 359 8.08 2.28 20.60
CA LYS A 359 7.54 3.59 20.96
C LYS A 359 7.86 4.65 19.89
N ALA A 360 9.10 4.68 19.46
CA ALA A 360 9.57 5.58 18.42
C ALA A 360 8.82 5.37 17.09
N TYR A 361 8.63 4.10 16.69
CA TYR A 361 7.90 3.76 15.49
C TYR A 361 6.43 4.19 15.55
N VAL A 362 5.75 3.90 16.64
CA VAL A 362 4.34 4.28 16.83
C VAL A 362 4.17 5.79 16.72
N LEU A 363 5.03 6.58 17.37
CA LEU A 363 4.99 8.04 17.26
C LEU A 363 5.24 8.53 15.82
N ALA A 364 6.19 7.94 15.12
CA ALA A 364 6.48 8.30 13.73
C ALA A 364 5.32 7.91 12.78
N ALA A 365 4.69 6.76 12.99
CA ALA A 365 3.53 6.33 12.20
C ALA A 365 2.31 7.25 12.42
N PHE A 366 2.02 7.63 13.66
CA PHE A 366 0.94 8.61 13.93
C PHE A 366 1.29 10.01 13.44
N PHE A 367 2.56 10.41 13.49
CA PHE A 367 3.01 11.66 12.86
C PHE A 367 2.72 11.63 11.35
N LEU A 368 3.01 10.51 10.65
CA LEU A 368 2.68 10.37 9.23
C LEU A 368 1.19 10.60 8.96
N VAL A 369 0.31 9.93 9.71
CA VAL A 369 -1.13 10.09 9.54
C VAL A 369 -1.56 11.55 9.72
N LEU A 370 -1.15 12.19 10.80
CA LEU A 370 -1.52 13.58 11.09
C LEU A 370 -0.92 14.56 10.06
N ALA A 371 0.33 14.34 9.65
CA ALA A 371 1.00 15.21 8.69
C ALA A 371 0.34 15.13 7.30
N TYR A 372 -0.01 13.93 6.82
CA TYR A 372 -0.71 13.79 5.54
C TYR A 372 -2.14 14.36 5.60
N ILE A 373 -2.92 14.09 6.64
CA ILE A 373 -4.23 14.71 6.83
C ILE A 373 -4.11 16.25 6.83
N SER A 374 -3.16 16.79 7.59
CA SER A 374 -2.96 18.26 7.68
C SER A 374 -2.52 18.86 6.35
N PHE A 375 -1.65 18.17 5.60
CA PHE A 375 -1.15 18.66 4.32
C PHE A 375 -2.26 18.73 3.28
N TYR A 376 -3.08 17.68 3.15
CA TYR A 376 -4.15 17.64 2.17
C TYR A 376 -5.45 18.32 2.63
N ALA A 377 -5.54 18.77 3.89
CA ALA A 377 -6.78 19.34 4.45
C ALA A 377 -7.35 20.53 3.67
N THR A 378 -6.52 21.29 2.98
CA THR A 378 -6.97 22.45 2.18
C THR A 378 -7.12 22.12 0.69
N TYR A 379 -6.71 20.93 0.26
CA TYR A 379 -6.80 20.54 -1.14
C TYR A 379 -8.24 20.26 -1.57
N THR A 380 -8.61 20.67 -2.78
CA THR A 380 -9.99 20.57 -3.28
C THR A 380 -10.49 19.12 -3.27
N VAL A 381 -9.62 18.18 -3.61
CA VAL A 381 -9.92 16.74 -3.65
C VAL A 381 -9.23 16.04 -2.47
N TRP A 382 -9.34 16.61 -1.25
CA TRP A 382 -8.73 16.04 -0.04
C TRP A 382 -9.11 14.58 0.19
N SER A 383 -10.32 14.20 -0.23
CA SER A 383 -10.87 12.84 -0.08
C SER A 383 -10.21 11.79 -0.96
N GLY A 384 -9.36 12.20 -1.91
CA GLY A 384 -8.74 11.28 -2.86
C GLY A 384 -9.64 10.82 -3.99
N ASP A 385 -10.77 11.54 -4.23
CA ASP A 385 -11.66 11.31 -5.37
C ASP A 385 -12.22 9.89 -5.44
N PHE A 386 -12.23 9.25 -6.62
CA PHE A 386 -12.75 7.90 -6.91
C PHE A 386 -11.94 6.75 -6.29
N ALA A 387 -11.32 6.94 -5.11
CA ALA A 387 -10.51 5.93 -4.45
C ALA A 387 -11.24 5.25 -3.28
N TRP A 388 -10.89 4.00 -2.99
CA TRP A 388 -11.34 3.28 -1.80
C TRP A 388 -10.70 3.87 -0.54
N GLY A 389 -11.49 4.55 0.27
CA GLY A 389 -11.03 5.39 1.36
C GLY A 389 -10.32 6.66 0.85
N ASP A 390 -9.57 7.31 1.73
CA ASP A 390 -8.76 8.48 1.39
C ASP A 390 -7.38 8.02 0.88
N ARG A 391 -7.17 8.06 -0.44
CA ARG A 391 -5.93 7.60 -1.07
C ARG A 391 -4.69 8.39 -0.67
N TYR A 392 -4.84 9.65 -0.29
CA TYR A 392 -3.71 10.49 0.10
C TYR A 392 -3.18 10.17 1.48
N VAL A 393 -4.03 9.64 2.35
CA VAL A 393 -3.70 9.30 3.74
C VAL A 393 -3.52 7.79 3.95
N SER A 394 -4.08 6.96 3.07
CA SER A 394 -4.13 5.50 3.22
C SER A 394 -2.76 4.86 3.49
N THR A 395 -1.71 5.30 2.80
CA THR A 395 -0.34 4.80 3.01
C THR A 395 0.13 5.02 4.45
N ALA A 396 -0.09 6.21 5.00
CA ALA A 396 0.24 6.52 6.39
C ALA A 396 -0.60 5.72 7.38
N VAL A 397 -1.89 5.52 7.07
CA VAL A 397 -2.80 4.71 7.88
C VAL A 397 -2.35 3.25 7.92
N GLN A 398 -1.93 2.68 6.78
CA GLN A 398 -1.38 1.33 6.71
C GLN A 398 -0.18 1.16 7.66
N PHE A 399 0.75 2.15 7.73
CA PHE A 399 1.87 2.15 8.69
C PHE A 399 1.40 2.12 10.14
N ALA A 400 0.32 2.81 10.48
CA ALA A 400 -0.24 2.77 11.83
C ALA A 400 -1.05 1.49 12.10
N ALA A 401 -1.69 0.92 11.09
CA ALA A 401 -2.66 -0.17 11.23
C ALA A 401 -2.02 -1.56 11.38
N PHE A 402 -1.07 -1.94 10.50
CA PHE A 402 -0.58 -3.32 10.43
C PHE A 402 0.13 -3.80 11.70
N ILE A 403 0.70 -2.87 12.48
CA ILE A 403 1.39 -3.17 13.73
C ILE A 403 0.45 -3.71 14.82
N SER A 404 -0.86 -3.49 14.69
CA SER A 404 -1.88 -3.93 15.65
C SER A 404 -1.89 -5.43 15.87
N VAL A 405 -1.79 -6.21 14.79
CA VAL A 405 -1.87 -7.68 14.88
C VAL A 405 -0.68 -8.29 15.62
N PRO A 406 0.59 -7.98 15.28
CA PRO A 406 1.73 -8.45 16.07
C PRO A 406 1.71 -7.93 17.51
N LEU A 407 1.13 -6.75 17.79
CA LEU A 407 0.94 -6.27 19.16
C LEU A 407 -0.10 -7.09 19.93
N LEU A 408 -1.25 -7.39 19.31
CA LEU A 408 -2.33 -8.18 19.91
C LEU A 408 -1.89 -9.60 20.27
N LEU A 409 -1.03 -10.20 19.45
CA LEU A 409 -0.54 -11.57 19.63
C LEU A 409 0.55 -11.71 20.69
N ARG A 410 1.00 -10.62 21.33
CA ARG A 410 1.91 -10.70 22.48
C ARG A 410 1.31 -11.53 23.61
N PRO A 411 2.13 -12.05 24.56
CA PRO A 411 1.64 -12.91 25.64
C PRO A 411 0.38 -12.36 26.31
N ARG A 412 -0.63 -13.22 26.46
CA ARG A 412 -2.00 -12.89 26.92
C ARG A 412 -2.08 -12.14 28.27
N ALA A 413 -1.03 -12.19 29.09
CA ALA A 413 -0.97 -11.43 30.34
C ALA A 413 -0.97 -9.90 30.17
N ALA A 414 -0.74 -9.40 28.93
CA ALA A 414 -0.65 -7.98 28.65
C ALA A 414 -2.02 -7.30 28.42
N PHE A 415 -3.04 -8.05 28.00
CA PHE A 415 -4.33 -7.49 27.60
C PHE A 415 -5.51 -8.28 28.17
N SER A 416 -6.65 -7.58 28.44
CA SER A 416 -7.88 -8.22 28.89
C SER A 416 -8.48 -9.13 27.82
N ARG A 417 -9.23 -10.16 28.23
CA ARG A 417 -9.94 -11.05 27.29
C ARG A 417 -10.86 -10.28 26.35
N ALA A 418 -11.57 -9.28 26.87
CA ALA A 418 -12.47 -8.43 26.09
C ALA A 418 -11.72 -7.70 24.96
N LEU A 419 -10.55 -7.12 25.26
CA LEU A 419 -9.73 -6.43 24.24
C LEU A 419 -9.21 -7.42 23.17
N VAL A 420 -8.81 -8.61 23.57
CA VAL A 420 -8.36 -9.66 22.64
C VAL A 420 -9.51 -10.10 21.73
N THR A 421 -10.70 -10.35 22.27
CA THR A 421 -11.89 -10.70 21.48
C THR A 421 -12.29 -9.58 20.53
N ALA A 422 -12.36 -8.33 21.01
CA ALA A 422 -12.61 -7.16 20.17
C ALA A 422 -11.55 -6.99 19.07
N GLY A 423 -10.28 -7.28 19.38
CA GLY A 423 -9.20 -7.25 18.41
C GLY A 423 -9.38 -8.26 17.29
N PHE A 424 -9.75 -9.50 17.60
CA PHE A 424 -10.06 -10.50 16.57
C PHE A 424 -11.30 -10.13 15.74
N ALA A 425 -12.32 -9.55 16.35
CA ALA A 425 -13.48 -9.03 15.64
C ALA A 425 -13.09 -7.91 14.66
N LEU A 426 -12.27 -6.95 15.10
CA LEU A 426 -11.76 -5.88 14.23
C LEU A 426 -10.91 -6.41 13.07
N ILE A 427 -10.08 -7.44 13.30
CA ILE A 427 -9.31 -8.10 12.24
C ILE A 427 -10.25 -8.73 11.21
N ALA A 428 -11.28 -9.45 11.66
CA ALA A 428 -12.27 -10.08 10.77
C ALA A 428 -13.07 -9.04 9.97
N ILE A 429 -13.54 -7.97 10.62
CA ILE A 429 -14.25 -6.87 9.97
C ILE A 429 -13.33 -6.20 8.93
N SER A 430 -12.09 -5.90 9.30
CA SER A 430 -11.12 -5.29 8.41
C SER A 430 -10.87 -6.16 7.17
N PHE A 431 -10.66 -7.46 7.35
CA PHE A 431 -10.51 -8.42 6.26
C PHE A 431 -11.73 -8.43 5.33
N LEU A 432 -12.94 -8.48 5.87
CA LEU A 432 -14.17 -8.47 5.07
C LEU A 432 -14.33 -7.19 4.25
N ILE A 433 -14.01 -6.02 4.84
CA ILE A 433 -14.05 -4.73 4.15
C ILE A 433 -13.05 -4.72 2.99
N GLN A 434 -11.83 -5.23 3.20
CA GLN A 434 -10.83 -5.25 2.13
C GLN A 434 -11.20 -6.24 1.02
N ILE A 435 -11.72 -7.42 1.34
CA ILE A 435 -12.22 -8.36 0.31
C ILE A 435 -13.39 -7.72 -0.47
N ALA A 436 -14.32 -7.06 0.21
CA ALA A 436 -15.43 -6.39 -0.46
C ALA A 436 -14.94 -5.30 -1.45
N SER A 437 -13.83 -4.61 -1.13
CA SER A 437 -13.25 -3.57 -1.99
C SER A 437 -12.83 -4.06 -3.38
N LEU A 438 -12.55 -5.37 -3.51
CA LEU A 438 -12.05 -5.99 -4.74
C LEU A 438 -13.15 -6.44 -5.68
N MET A 439 -14.40 -6.49 -5.21
CA MET A 439 -15.49 -7.14 -5.95
C MET A 439 -15.93 -6.34 -7.17
N PHE A 440 -15.91 -5.00 -7.07
CA PHE A 440 -16.30 -4.08 -8.12
C PHE A 440 -15.36 -2.88 -8.16
N TRP A 441 -15.40 -2.16 -9.26
CA TRP A 441 -14.71 -0.88 -9.37
C TRP A 441 -15.34 0.17 -8.45
N VAL A 442 -14.52 1.00 -7.79
CA VAL A 442 -14.99 2.01 -6.81
C VAL A 442 -15.93 3.06 -7.40
N PRO A 443 -15.78 3.50 -8.66
CA PRO A 443 -16.70 4.45 -9.27
C PRO A 443 -18.18 4.08 -9.17
N LEU A 444 -18.51 2.79 -9.02
CA LEU A 444 -19.90 2.35 -8.83
C LEU A 444 -20.60 3.02 -7.66
N GLU A 445 -20.00 2.97 -6.47
CA GLU A 445 -20.62 3.54 -5.26
C GLU A 445 -20.68 5.07 -5.34
N ILE A 446 -19.69 5.69 -5.96
CA ILE A 446 -19.68 7.15 -6.17
C ILE A 446 -20.81 7.57 -7.11
N TYR A 447 -20.97 6.89 -8.24
CA TYR A 447 -22.09 7.10 -9.14
C TYR A 447 -23.44 6.93 -8.43
N GLN A 448 -23.58 5.88 -7.59
CA GLN A 448 -24.79 5.68 -6.81
C GLN A 448 -25.08 6.83 -5.85
N MET A 449 -24.05 7.40 -5.23
CA MET A 449 -24.21 8.52 -4.31
C MET A 449 -24.51 9.85 -5.06
N GLU A 450 -23.71 10.16 -6.06
CA GLU A 450 -23.75 11.46 -6.74
C GLU A 450 -24.89 11.56 -7.76
N THR A 451 -25.15 10.49 -8.52
CA THR A 451 -26.14 10.51 -9.60
C THR A 451 -27.48 9.93 -9.17
N LEU A 452 -27.47 8.83 -8.40
CA LEU A 452 -28.71 8.16 -7.98
C LEU A 452 -29.22 8.60 -6.59
N GLY A 453 -28.48 9.49 -5.90
CA GLY A 453 -28.88 10.04 -4.60
C GLY A 453 -28.88 9.04 -3.44
N HIS A 454 -28.08 7.97 -3.53
CA HIS A 454 -27.92 7.05 -2.40
C HIS A 454 -27.15 7.68 -1.25
N PRO A 455 -27.33 7.18 0.00
CA PRO A 455 -26.57 7.69 1.14
C PRO A 455 -25.06 7.50 0.99
N THR A 456 -24.26 8.41 1.53
CA THR A 456 -22.79 8.46 1.42
C THR A 456 -22.05 7.38 2.24
N TRP A 457 -22.61 6.18 2.36
CA TRP A 457 -22.04 5.04 3.09
C TRP A 457 -21.43 4.03 2.12
N VAL A 458 -20.28 4.35 1.53
CA VAL A 458 -19.59 3.55 0.49
C VAL A 458 -19.47 2.08 0.87
N ILE A 459 -19.02 1.76 2.10
CA ILE A 459 -18.86 0.36 2.55
C ILE A 459 -20.21 -0.36 2.60
N ALA A 460 -21.25 0.28 3.11
CA ALA A 460 -22.58 -0.33 3.17
C ALA A 460 -23.18 -0.53 1.77
N LEU A 461 -23.01 0.44 0.86
CA LEU A 461 -23.38 0.30 -0.55
C LEU A 461 -22.64 -0.87 -1.20
N ARG A 462 -21.33 -1.00 -0.98
CA ARG A 462 -20.51 -2.09 -1.51
C ARG A 462 -21.05 -3.46 -1.07
N PHE A 463 -21.35 -3.65 0.21
CA PHE A 463 -21.94 -4.92 0.68
C PHE A 463 -23.32 -5.18 0.09
N LYS A 464 -24.17 -4.16 -0.02
CA LYS A 464 -25.47 -4.28 -0.70
C LYS A 464 -25.30 -4.65 -2.17
N ASN A 465 -24.38 -4.00 -2.89
CA ASN A 465 -24.08 -4.29 -4.29
C ASN A 465 -23.60 -5.74 -4.48
N ILE A 466 -22.73 -6.24 -3.61
CA ILE A 466 -22.27 -7.65 -3.63
C ILE A 466 -23.47 -8.60 -3.52
N VAL A 467 -24.36 -8.37 -2.56
CA VAL A 467 -25.55 -9.22 -2.37
C VAL A 467 -26.51 -9.10 -3.55
N ALA A 468 -26.79 -7.88 -4.01
CA ALA A 468 -27.69 -7.63 -5.13
C ALA A 468 -27.17 -8.28 -6.42
N PHE A 469 -25.87 -8.17 -6.70
CA PHE A 469 -25.24 -8.77 -7.86
C PHE A 469 -25.28 -10.32 -7.79
N ALA A 470 -24.94 -10.89 -6.63
CA ALA A 470 -24.98 -12.34 -6.42
C ALA A 470 -26.40 -12.93 -6.59
N LEU A 471 -27.43 -12.15 -6.28
CA LEU A 471 -28.83 -12.54 -6.42
C LEU A 471 -29.45 -12.14 -7.77
N GLY A 472 -28.69 -11.50 -8.68
CA GLY A 472 -29.22 -11.01 -9.95
C GLY A 472 -30.26 -9.90 -9.81
N LYS A 473 -30.17 -9.07 -8.75
CA LYS A 473 -31.16 -8.02 -8.41
C LYS A 473 -30.60 -6.60 -8.53
N MET A 474 -29.58 -6.40 -9.37
CA MET A 474 -28.98 -5.06 -9.54
C MET A 474 -29.98 -4.04 -10.13
N GLU A 475 -30.93 -4.49 -10.93
CA GLU A 475 -32.01 -3.63 -11.50
C GLU A 475 -32.84 -2.92 -10.42
N ALA A 476 -33.02 -3.52 -9.26
CA ALA A 476 -33.71 -2.90 -8.13
C ALA A 476 -33.02 -1.62 -7.61
N TRP A 477 -31.78 -1.36 -8.05
CA TRP A 477 -30.99 -0.18 -7.74
C TRP A 477 -30.96 0.85 -8.89
N GLY A 478 -31.74 0.66 -9.95
CA GLY A 478 -31.64 1.44 -11.17
C GLY A 478 -30.41 1.12 -12.02
N LEU A 479 -29.68 0.05 -11.69
CA LEU A 479 -28.46 -0.38 -12.36
C LEU A 479 -28.81 -1.55 -13.28
N THR A 480 -29.24 -1.26 -14.50
CA THR A 480 -29.42 -2.32 -15.53
C THR A 480 -28.05 -2.74 -16.06
N ASN A 481 -27.98 -3.92 -16.71
CA ASN A 481 -26.77 -4.36 -17.44
C ASN A 481 -26.35 -3.39 -18.55
N HIS A 482 -27.16 -2.40 -18.85
CA HIS A 482 -26.96 -1.35 -19.83
C HIS A 482 -26.91 0.06 -19.23
N SER A 483 -26.96 0.18 -17.91
CA SER A 483 -26.67 1.44 -17.22
C SER A 483 -25.18 1.71 -17.28
N MET A 484 -24.67 1.65 -18.46
CA MET A 484 -23.55 2.45 -18.86
C MET A 484 -24.09 3.87 -18.82
N VAL A 485 -23.55 4.62 -17.92
CA VAL A 485 -23.76 6.07 -17.93
C VAL A 485 -23.29 6.51 -19.29
N GLU A 486 -24.15 7.12 -20.06
CA GLU A 486 -23.80 7.88 -21.27
C GLU A 486 -23.03 9.16 -20.88
N ASP A 487 -22.25 9.09 -19.80
CA ASP A 487 -21.39 10.13 -19.29
C ASP A 487 -19.96 9.80 -19.75
N PRO A 488 -19.12 10.77 -20.11
CA PRO A 488 -17.72 10.56 -20.46
C PRO A 488 -16.89 9.79 -19.40
N TRP A 489 -17.45 9.57 -18.24
CA TRP A 489 -16.93 8.73 -17.17
C TRP A 489 -17.47 7.28 -17.22
N ASP A 490 -17.40 6.66 -18.35
CA ASP A 490 -17.87 5.29 -18.68
C ASP A 490 -17.31 4.17 -17.77
N TYR A 491 -17.21 4.44 -16.46
CA TYR A 491 -16.54 3.60 -15.47
C TYR A 491 -17.44 2.58 -14.79
N VAL A 492 -18.74 2.61 -15.04
CA VAL A 492 -19.69 1.80 -14.27
C VAL A 492 -20.06 0.51 -15.00
N HIS A 493 -19.08 -0.35 -15.15
CA HIS A 493 -19.33 -1.69 -15.65
C HIS A 493 -19.62 -2.68 -14.50
N ILE A 494 -20.89 -2.88 -14.17
CA ILE A 494 -21.32 -3.90 -13.19
C ILE A 494 -21.78 -5.15 -13.92
N THR A 495 -20.99 -5.67 -14.79
CA THR A 495 -21.37 -6.85 -15.53
C THR A 495 -20.63 -8.10 -15.07
N CYS A 496 -19.64 -7.97 -14.20
CA CYS A 496 -18.88 -9.11 -13.67
C CYS A 496 -18.16 -8.78 -12.35
N TRP A 497 -17.72 -9.82 -11.65
CA TRP A 497 -16.76 -9.70 -10.56
C TRP A 497 -15.41 -9.20 -11.10
N ASN A 498 -14.75 -8.32 -10.36
CA ASN A 498 -13.51 -7.66 -10.80
C ASN A 498 -12.26 -8.56 -10.63
N PHE A 499 -12.27 -9.74 -11.22
CA PHE A 499 -11.13 -10.66 -11.31
C PHE A 499 -10.93 -11.10 -12.75
N LEU A 500 -9.69 -11.31 -13.17
CA LEU A 500 -9.32 -11.54 -14.57
C LEU A 500 -10.20 -12.56 -15.32
N PRO A 501 -10.53 -13.77 -14.80
CA PRO A 501 -11.35 -14.71 -15.55
C PRO A 501 -12.76 -14.18 -15.86
N PHE A 502 -13.34 -13.41 -14.94
CA PHE A 502 -14.65 -12.79 -15.12
C PHE A 502 -14.59 -11.60 -16.08
N VAL A 503 -13.51 -10.79 -15.98
CA VAL A 503 -13.26 -9.65 -16.87
C VAL A 503 -13.05 -10.12 -18.30
N LEU A 504 -12.22 -11.15 -18.53
CA LEU A 504 -12.03 -11.76 -19.87
C LEU A 504 -13.34 -12.33 -20.44
N ARG A 505 -14.15 -12.95 -19.60
CA ARG A 505 -15.48 -13.46 -20.01
C ARG A 505 -16.42 -12.33 -20.41
N ARG A 506 -16.41 -11.20 -19.68
CA ARG A 506 -17.19 -10.00 -20.00
C ARG A 506 -16.76 -9.38 -21.32
N ALA A 507 -15.46 -9.22 -21.53
CA ALA A 507 -14.89 -8.57 -22.71
C ALA A 507 -15.33 -9.27 -24.03
N GLY A 508 -15.64 -10.57 -23.98
CA GLY A 508 -16.23 -11.31 -25.10
C GLY A 508 -15.27 -11.60 -26.28
N ASN A 509 -14.11 -10.93 -26.33
CA ASN A 509 -13.15 -11.04 -27.43
C ASN A 509 -12.11 -12.15 -27.20
N ALA A 510 -12.00 -12.69 -25.99
CA ALA A 510 -11.11 -13.80 -25.68
C ALA A 510 -11.74 -15.13 -26.13
N PRO A 511 -10.98 -16.01 -26.81
CA PRO A 511 -11.46 -17.34 -27.14
C PRO A 511 -11.91 -18.12 -25.90
N ALA A 512 -12.98 -18.93 -26.03
CA ALA A 512 -13.54 -19.68 -24.91
C ALA A 512 -12.51 -20.54 -24.17
N TRP A 513 -11.54 -21.13 -24.87
CA TRP A 513 -10.47 -21.90 -24.23
C TRP A 513 -9.56 -21.03 -23.36
N VAL A 514 -9.27 -19.76 -23.73
CA VAL A 514 -8.50 -18.81 -22.92
C VAL A 514 -9.26 -18.48 -21.63
N VAL A 515 -10.55 -18.17 -21.76
CA VAL A 515 -11.41 -17.89 -20.60
C VAL A 515 -11.48 -19.08 -19.65
N ASN A 516 -11.73 -20.29 -20.17
CA ASN A 516 -11.81 -21.50 -19.36
C ASN A 516 -10.47 -21.83 -18.69
N THR A 517 -9.36 -21.67 -19.41
CA THR A 517 -8.00 -21.88 -18.86
C THR A 517 -7.70 -20.84 -17.76
N SER A 518 -8.11 -19.58 -17.94
CA SER A 518 -7.94 -18.54 -16.91
C SER A 518 -8.71 -18.87 -15.63
N PHE A 519 -9.95 -19.39 -15.72
CA PHE A 519 -10.70 -19.88 -14.56
C PHE A 519 -10.01 -21.06 -13.88
N ALA A 520 -9.49 -22.03 -14.66
CA ALA A 520 -8.78 -23.18 -14.11
C ALA A 520 -7.49 -22.75 -13.36
N ILE A 521 -6.68 -21.90 -13.97
CA ILE A 521 -5.45 -21.36 -13.34
C ILE A 521 -5.79 -20.57 -12.08
N TRP A 522 -6.80 -19.71 -12.12
CA TRP A 522 -7.26 -18.92 -10.98
C TRP A 522 -7.75 -19.82 -9.84
N GLY A 523 -8.55 -20.84 -10.14
CA GLY A 523 -9.01 -21.82 -9.16
C GLY A 523 -7.88 -22.62 -8.52
N ILE A 524 -6.88 -23.06 -9.32
CA ILE A 524 -5.68 -23.74 -8.81
C ILE A 524 -4.88 -22.79 -7.91
N ALA A 525 -4.70 -21.53 -8.31
CA ALA A 525 -3.97 -20.53 -7.52
C ALA A 525 -4.68 -20.23 -6.18
N LEU A 526 -6.02 -20.15 -6.15
CA LEU A 526 -6.80 -20.03 -4.92
C LEU A 526 -6.61 -21.24 -3.99
N ALA A 527 -6.67 -22.45 -4.55
CA ALA A 527 -6.43 -23.67 -3.77
C ALA A 527 -5.00 -23.72 -3.22
N ALA A 528 -4.01 -23.33 -4.04
CA ALA A 528 -2.61 -23.23 -3.63
C ALA A 528 -2.40 -22.17 -2.54
N LEU A 529 -3.06 -21.02 -2.63
CA LEU A 529 -3.05 -19.97 -1.60
C LEU A 529 -3.61 -20.50 -0.28
N ALA A 530 -4.79 -21.13 -0.30
CA ALA A 530 -5.41 -21.70 0.88
C ALA A 530 -4.53 -22.78 1.53
N TRP A 531 -3.94 -23.65 0.73
CA TRP A 531 -3.00 -24.67 1.19
C TRP A 531 -1.74 -24.05 1.81
N THR A 532 -1.15 -23.03 1.15
CA THR A 532 0.06 -22.35 1.64
C THR A 532 -0.20 -21.65 2.98
N ILE A 533 -1.35 -20.98 3.12
CA ILE A 533 -1.78 -20.37 4.39
C ILE A 533 -1.95 -21.44 5.48
N ALA A 534 -2.55 -22.59 5.16
CA ALA A 534 -2.72 -23.69 6.10
C ALA A 534 -1.36 -24.26 6.57
N GLN A 535 -0.39 -24.44 5.66
CA GLN A 535 0.96 -24.87 6.00
C GLN A 535 1.70 -23.83 6.86
N LEU A 536 1.62 -22.56 6.47
CA LEU A 536 2.20 -21.46 7.23
C LEU A 536 1.62 -21.43 8.66
N ARG A 537 0.29 -21.53 8.80
CA ARG A 537 -0.36 -21.62 10.11
C ARG A 537 0.19 -22.78 10.94
N ARG A 538 0.29 -24.00 10.38
CA ARG A 538 0.82 -25.17 11.08
C ARG A 538 2.24 -24.92 11.59
N LEU A 539 3.13 -24.38 10.76
CA LEU A 539 4.50 -24.07 11.15
C LEU A 539 4.59 -23.02 12.27
N LEU A 540 3.76 -21.99 12.21
CA LEU A 540 3.76 -20.90 13.19
C LEU A 540 3.21 -21.36 14.55
N PHE A 541 2.20 -22.25 14.59
CA PHE A 541 1.64 -22.80 15.83
C PHE A 541 2.55 -23.85 16.47
N SER A 542 3.19 -24.72 15.69
CA SER A 542 4.14 -25.69 16.24
C SER A 542 5.35 -25.01 16.89
N ALA A 543 5.80 -23.89 16.34
CA ALA A 543 6.88 -23.09 16.94
C ALA A 543 6.48 -22.43 18.28
N GLN A 544 5.22 -22.12 18.51
CA GLN A 544 4.74 -21.55 19.78
C GLN A 544 4.67 -22.57 20.91
N ILE A 545 4.25 -23.80 20.61
CA ILE A 545 4.14 -24.89 21.62
C ILE A 545 5.52 -25.27 22.19
N THR A 546 6.56 -25.15 21.36
CA THR A 546 7.95 -25.48 21.77
C THR A 546 8.59 -24.39 22.64
N GLN A 547 8.02 -23.19 22.68
CA GLN A 547 8.52 -22.04 23.46
C GLN A 547 7.83 -21.86 24.82
N GLU A 548 6.71 -22.54 25.09
CA GLU A 548 6.12 -22.51 26.43
C GLU A 548 7.00 -23.38 27.36
N PRO A 549 7.60 -22.80 28.42
CA PRO A 549 8.25 -23.59 29.44
C PRO A 549 7.21 -24.50 30.09
N VAL A 550 7.48 -25.80 30.12
CA VAL A 550 6.74 -26.74 30.96
C VAL A 550 6.74 -26.16 32.38
N ARG A 551 5.58 -25.69 32.84
CA ARG A 551 5.34 -25.14 34.17
C ARG A 551 5.54 -26.17 35.25
#